data_aeb437e5a613def55ca6acdb7863d467
#
_entry.id   aeb437e5a613def55ca6acdb7863d467
#
_cell.length_a   1.000
_cell.length_b   1.000
_cell.length_c   1.000
_cell.angle_alpha   90.00
_cell.angle_beta   90.00
_cell.angle_gamma   90.00
#
_symmetry.space_group_name_H-M   'P 1'
#
loop_
_entity.id
_entity.type
_entity.pdbx_description
1 polymer ?
#
loop_
_entity_poly.entity_id
_entity_poly.type
_entity_poly.pdbx_seq_one_letter_code
_entity_poly.pdbx_strand_id
1 'polypeptide(L)'
;ICRSQDIDIVLLDVMMPEMDGFTCCQILKRDAVTAHIPIVMITALDQPSDRVRGLEAGADDFLTKPVDDVQLLARVKSLARLKGLGDELRARSRTSHELALEDTARTEFGIAVDAGRILIIDTERARAERIEAYLRNSHKVTILVDPSEAVFQMSGGDYELAIVSMALEGFDPLRICSQIRTVDQTRSLPIILVAEDKDRPQVVKALDLGVNDFIMRPVERHELSARVKTQIRRQRYTVELRESLNSTMAMAVIDELTGLYNRRYFERHLAMVLNKAQEQDRDMAVMLLDIDYFKPVNDTYGHDAGDVVLKEFATRLQR
;
A
#
# COMPACT_ATOMS: atom_id res chain seq x y z
N ILE A 1 -12.71 -23.82 4.46
CA ILE A 1 -12.62 -22.86 5.59
C ILE A 1 -12.32 -21.48 5.00
N CYS A 2 -11.18 -21.23 4.36
CA CYS A 2 -10.78 -19.88 3.88
C CYS A 2 -11.76 -19.21 2.91
N ARG A 3 -12.62 -19.95 2.21
CA ARG A 3 -13.68 -19.40 1.34
C ARG A 3 -14.97 -19.07 2.06
N SER A 4 -15.21 -19.66 3.22
CA SER A 4 -16.50 -19.60 3.95
C SER A 4 -16.43 -18.82 5.25
N GLN A 5 -15.24 -18.49 5.72
CA GLN A 5 -15.00 -17.76 6.95
C GLN A 5 -14.07 -16.57 6.69
N ASP A 6 -14.25 -15.50 7.43
CA ASP A 6 -13.34 -14.36 7.42
C ASP A 6 -12.08 -14.74 8.22
N ILE A 7 -10.98 -14.95 7.49
CA ILE A 7 -9.70 -15.37 8.04
C ILE A 7 -8.72 -14.22 7.91
N ASP A 8 -8.15 -13.80 9.03
CA ASP A 8 -7.18 -12.70 9.02
C ASP A 8 -5.79 -13.11 8.55
N ILE A 9 -5.38 -14.33 8.85
CA ILE A 9 -4.06 -14.88 8.51
C ILE A 9 -4.10 -16.40 8.46
N VAL A 10 -3.31 -16.99 7.57
CA VAL A 10 -3.11 -18.44 7.51
C VAL A 10 -1.69 -18.76 7.94
N LEU A 11 -1.56 -19.61 8.97
CA LEU A 11 -0.30 -20.24 9.34
C LEU A 11 -0.28 -21.62 8.68
N LEU A 12 0.65 -21.83 7.75
CA LEU A 12 0.67 -23.00 6.87
C LEU A 12 1.94 -23.81 7.06
N ASP A 13 1.81 -25.04 7.56
CA ASP A 13 2.96 -25.96 7.61
C ASP A 13 3.33 -26.41 6.18
N VAL A 14 4.61 -26.48 5.92
CA VAL A 14 5.13 -26.99 4.63
C VAL A 14 4.95 -28.49 4.54
N MET A 15 5.20 -29.20 5.62
CA MET A 15 5.14 -30.68 5.67
C MET A 15 3.76 -31.14 6.12
N MET A 16 2.83 -31.29 5.18
CA MET A 16 1.49 -31.81 5.45
C MET A 16 1.21 -33.07 4.62
N PRO A 17 0.41 -34.03 5.15
CA PRO A 17 -0.01 -35.19 4.38
C PRO A 17 -0.92 -34.79 3.23
N GLU A 18 -0.93 -35.56 2.15
CA GLU A 18 -1.74 -35.42 0.94
C GLU A 18 -1.37 -34.21 0.04
N MET A 19 -1.19 -33.02 0.61
CA MET A 19 -0.83 -31.81 -0.14
C MET A 19 0.24 -31.02 0.64
N ASP A 20 1.35 -30.69 0.00
CA ASP A 20 2.37 -29.87 0.62
C ASP A 20 1.92 -28.40 0.77
N GLY A 21 2.52 -27.68 1.74
CA GLY A 21 2.18 -26.29 2.01
C GLY A 21 2.45 -25.35 0.85
N PHE A 22 3.42 -25.64 -0.02
CA PHE A 22 3.70 -24.82 -1.20
C PHE A 22 2.54 -24.87 -2.20
N THR A 23 2.05 -26.08 -2.49
CA THR A 23 0.90 -26.30 -3.38
C THR A 23 -0.36 -25.66 -2.80
N CYS A 24 -0.62 -25.84 -1.50
CA CYS A 24 -1.74 -25.21 -0.81
C CYS A 24 -1.67 -23.68 -0.90
N CYS A 25 -0.51 -23.09 -0.66
CA CYS A 25 -0.28 -21.66 -0.79
C CYS A 25 -0.60 -21.15 -2.20
N GLN A 26 -0.10 -21.83 -3.24
CA GLN A 26 -0.38 -21.46 -4.64
C GLN A 26 -1.87 -21.50 -4.96
N ILE A 27 -2.60 -22.51 -4.48
CA ILE A 27 -4.05 -22.62 -4.69
C ILE A 27 -4.76 -21.42 -4.02
N LEU A 28 -4.44 -21.13 -2.77
CA LEU A 28 -5.05 -20.01 -2.04
C LEU A 28 -4.75 -18.67 -2.70
N LYS A 29 -3.54 -18.48 -3.19
CA LYS A 29 -3.10 -17.20 -3.81
C LYS A 29 -3.58 -17.02 -5.27
N ARG A 30 -3.99 -18.09 -5.95
CA ARG A 30 -4.60 -18.01 -7.29
C ARG A 30 -6.11 -17.80 -7.27
N ASP A 31 -6.75 -18.10 -6.16
CA ASP A 31 -8.19 -17.92 -6.00
C ASP A 31 -8.52 -16.48 -5.60
N ALA A 32 -9.30 -15.78 -6.41
CA ALA A 32 -9.68 -14.38 -6.18
C ALA A 32 -10.34 -14.14 -4.80
N VAL A 33 -11.03 -15.16 -4.25
CA VAL A 33 -11.69 -15.07 -2.94
C VAL A 33 -10.69 -15.12 -1.79
N THR A 34 -9.58 -15.86 -1.93
CA THR A 34 -8.63 -16.12 -0.83
C THR A 34 -7.25 -15.49 -1.05
N ALA A 35 -6.95 -14.98 -2.25
CA ALA A 35 -5.65 -14.41 -2.59
C ALA A 35 -5.19 -13.29 -1.65
N HIS A 36 -6.14 -12.52 -1.11
CA HIS A 36 -5.87 -11.40 -0.22
C HIS A 36 -5.51 -11.80 1.21
N ILE A 37 -5.74 -13.07 1.60
CA ILE A 37 -5.44 -13.55 2.95
C ILE A 37 -3.92 -13.73 3.07
N PRO A 38 -3.27 -13.10 4.06
CA PRO A 38 -1.84 -13.30 4.30
C PRO A 38 -1.54 -14.74 4.71
N ILE A 39 -0.47 -15.31 4.16
CA ILE A 39 -0.02 -16.67 4.47
C ILE A 39 1.39 -16.63 5.02
N VAL A 40 1.59 -17.14 6.22
CA VAL A 40 2.90 -17.37 6.83
C VAL A 40 3.21 -18.87 6.78
N MET A 41 4.25 -19.24 6.05
CA MET A 41 4.68 -20.63 6.02
C MET A 41 5.51 -20.98 7.24
N ILE A 42 5.22 -22.12 7.87
CA ILE A 42 6.00 -22.67 8.97
C ILE A 42 6.74 -23.90 8.45
N THR A 43 8.06 -23.91 8.56
CA THR A 43 8.88 -24.98 7.99
C THR A 43 9.95 -25.45 8.96
N ALA A 44 10.23 -26.75 8.94
CA ALA A 44 11.42 -27.33 9.55
C ALA A 44 12.64 -27.32 8.61
N LEU A 45 12.44 -26.86 7.37
CA LEU A 45 13.47 -26.86 6.34
C LEU A 45 14.31 -25.58 6.48
N ASP A 46 15.58 -25.75 6.82
CA ASP A 46 16.53 -24.64 7.03
C ASP A 46 17.24 -24.19 5.75
N GLN A 47 16.95 -24.83 4.62
CA GLN A 47 17.61 -24.53 3.35
C GLN A 47 17.12 -23.18 2.80
N PRO A 48 18.02 -22.30 2.36
CA PRO A 48 17.64 -21.04 1.72
C PRO A 48 16.73 -21.21 0.50
N SER A 49 16.88 -22.33 -0.22
CA SER A 49 16.03 -22.71 -1.35
C SER A 49 14.56 -22.88 -0.99
N ASP A 50 14.26 -23.42 0.20
CA ASP A 50 12.87 -23.66 0.63
C ASP A 50 12.17 -22.36 1.00
N ARG A 51 12.91 -21.41 1.59
CA ARG A 51 12.42 -20.07 1.87
C ARG A 51 12.05 -19.32 0.59
N VAL A 52 12.94 -19.38 -0.41
CA VAL A 52 12.68 -18.80 -1.74
C VAL A 52 11.46 -19.43 -2.38
N ARG A 53 11.37 -20.78 -2.37
CA ARG A 53 10.24 -21.52 -2.94
C ARG A 53 8.91 -21.14 -2.28
N GLY A 54 8.89 -20.90 -0.95
CA GLY A 54 7.71 -20.44 -0.22
C GLY A 54 7.26 -19.07 -0.70
N LEU A 55 8.17 -18.13 -0.82
CA LEU A 55 7.87 -16.76 -1.29
C LEU A 55 7.49 -16.74 -2.78
N GLU A 56 8.08 -17.58 -3.60
CA GLU A 56 7.68 -17.77 -5.01
C GLU A 56 6.30 -18.43 -5.15
N ALA A 57 5.92 -19.29 -4.20
CA ALA A 57 4.57 -19.85 -4.13
C ALA A 57 3.51 -18.80 -3.73
N GLY A 58 3.94 -17.59 -3.35
CA GLY A 58 3.07 -16.48 -2.99
C GLY A 58 2.89 -16.28 -1.49
N ALA A 59 3.61 -17.03 -0.65
CA ALA A 59 3.58 -16.80 0.79
C ALA A 59 4.05 -15.38 1.12
N ASP A 60 3.42 -14.80 2.11
CA ASP A 60 3.72 -13.45 2.55
C ASP A 60 4.92 -13.40 3.48
N ASP A 61 5.16 -14.50 4.19
CA ASP A 61 6.31 -14.68 5.05
C ASP A 61 6.55 -16.17 5.38
N PHE A 62 7.66 -16.45 6.06
CA PHE A 62 7.97 -17.79 6.56
C PHE A 62 8.60 -17.72 7.95
N LEU A 63 8.45 -18.79 8.72
CA LEU A 63 9.08 -19.03 10.01
C LEU A 63 9.69 -20.42 10.04
N THR A 64 10.89 -20.54 10.61
CA THR A 64 11.55 -21.83 10.82
C THR A 64 11.17 -22.44 12.18
N LYS A 65 10.98 -23.75 12.22
CA LYS A 65 10.83 -24.50 13.48
C LYS A 65 12.19 -24.71 14.15
N PRO A 66 12.32 -24.56 15.48
CA PRO A 66 11.26 -24.17 16.41
C PRO A 66 10.87 -22.71 16.25
N VAL A 67 9.56 -22.44 16.27
CA VAL A 67 9.02 -21.09 16.06
C VAL A 67 9.28 -20.24 17.31
N ASP A 68 9.94 -19.13 17.13
CA ASP A 68 10.11 -18.12 18.17
C ASP A 68 8.81 -17.31 18.33
N ASP A 69 8.24 -17.30 19.53
CA ASP A 69 6.96 -16.65 19.83
C ASP A 69 6.97 -15.15 19.49
N VAL A 70 8.10 -14.49 19.73
CA VAL A 70 8.28 -13.06 19.46
C VAL A 70 8.23 -12.80 17.95
N GLN A 71 8.94 -13.63 17.18
CA GLN A 71 8.94 -13.52 15.71
C GLN A 71 7.54 -13.80 15.15
N LEU A 72 6.87 -14.85 15.64
CA LEU A 72 5.51 -15.19 15.21
C LEU A 72 4.54 -14.04 15.47
N LEU A 73 4.47 -13.56 16.71
CA LEU A 73 3.56 -12.48 17.09
C LEU A 73 3.84 -11.18 16.30
N ALA A 74 5.10 -10.85 16.12
CA ALA A 74 5.50 -9.67 15.36
C ALA A 74 5.02 -9.75 13.90
N ARG A 75 5.21 -10.90 13.26
CA ARG A 75 4.79 -11.11 11.86
C ARG A 75 3.27 -11.16 11.71
N VAL A 76 2.59 -11.86 12.61
CA VAL A 76 1.13 -11.90 12.65
C VAL A 76 0.54 -10.50 12.80
N LYS A 77 1.05 -9.69 13.74
CA LYS A 77 0.61 -8.30 13.92
C LYS A 77 0.84 -7.43 12.68
N SER A 78 2.02 -7.54 12.06
CA SER A 78 2.36 -6.76 10.86
C SER A 78 1.42 -7.11 9.69
N LEU A 79 1.21 -8.41 9.46
CA LEU A 79 0.39 -8.89 8.34
C LEU A 79 -1.12 -8.65 8.57
N ALA A 80 -1.62 -8.81 9.79
CA ALA A 80 -3.01 -8.52 10.13
C ALA A 80 -3.34 -7.03 9.96
N ARG A 81 -2.41 -6.14 10.33
CA ARG A 81 -2.56 -4.69 10.09
C ARG A 81 -2.67 -4.37 8.59
N LEU A 82 -1.83 -4.98 7.76
CA LEU A 82 -1.87 -4.80 6.31
C LEU A 82 -3.16 -5.34 5.70
N LYS A 83 -3.64 -6.51 6.15
CA LYS A 83 -4.93 -7.06 5.72
C LYS A 83 -6.07 -6.11 6.08
N GLY A 84 -6.14 -5.63 7.33
CA GLY A 84 -7.19 -4.70 7.76
C GLY A 84 -7.27 -3.44 6.90
N LEU A 85 -6.12 -2.86 6.53
CA LEU A 85 -6.09 -1.72 5.61
C LEU A 85 -6.60 -2.09 4.21
N GLY A 86 -6.20 -3.24 3.69
CA GLY A 86 -6.68 -3.75 2.39
C GLY A 86 -8.17 -4.04 2.38
N ASP A 87 -8.71 -4.61 3.46
CA ASP A 87 -10.14 -4.91 3.60
C ASP A 87 -10.99 -3.63 3.71
N GLU A 88 -10.51 -2.62 4.45
CA GLU A 88 -11.16 -1.31 4.50
C GLU A 88 -11.22 -0.66 3.11
N LEU A 89 -10.14 -0.70 2.34
CA LEU A 89 -10.11 -0.18 0.99
C LEU A 89 -11.05 -0.96 0.06
N ARG A 90 -11.10 -2.30 0.16
CA ARG A 90 -12.03 -3.14 -0.62
C ARG A 90 -13.48 -2.91 -0.23
N ALA A 91 -13.78 -2.75 1.06
CA ALA A 91 -15.13 -2.44 1.52
C ALA A 91 -15.62 -1.12 0.94
N ARG A 92 -14.78 -0.09 0.93
CA ARG A 92 -15.07 1.21 0.29
C ARG A 92 -15.27 1.07 -1.22
N SER A 93 -14.47 0.23 -1.89
CA SER A 93 -14.61 -0.07 -3.31
C SER A 93 -15.94 -0.76 -3.62
N ARG A 94 -16.37 -1.74 -2.83
CA ARG A 94 -17.65 -2.44 -3.03
C ARG A 94 -18.84 -1.48 -2.93
N THR A 95 -18.83 -0.54 -2.00
CA THR A 95 -19.87 0.47 -1.85
C THR A 95 -19.92 1.44 -3.04
N SER A 96 -18.79 1.66 -3.71
CA SER A 96 -18.70 2.45 -4.95
C SER A 96 -19.03 1.62 -6.20
N HIS A 97 -18.78 0.30 -6.17
CA HIS A 97 -18.98 -0.63 -7.31
C HIS A 97 -20.46 -1.00 -7.55
N GLU A 98 -21.36 -0.85 -6.59
CA GLU A 98 -22.80 -0.94 -6.85
C GLU A 98 -23.28 0.14 -7.82
N LEU A 99 -22.41 1.08 -8.21
CA LEU A 99 -22.70 2.19 -9.12
C LEU A 99 -21.89 2.16 -10.44
N ALA A 100 -20.90 1.31 -10.56
CA ALA A 100 -20.11 1.16 -11.80
C ALA A 100 -19.80 -0.34 -12.00
N LEU A 101 -20.48 -0.94 -12.97
CA LEU A 101 -20.18 -2.29 -13.44
C LEU A 101 -18.81 -2.29 -14.15
N GLU A 102 -18.06 -3.34 -13.85
CA GLU A 102 -16.92 -3.91 -14.58
C GLU A 102 -15.52 -3.73 -13.94
N ASP A 103 -15.07 -4.89 -13.52
CA ASP A 103 -13.75 -5.51 -13.78
C ASP A 103 -12.49 -4.88 -13.19
N THR A 104 -12.19 -5.21 -11.93
CA THR A 104 -10.79 -5.31 -11.52
C THR A 104 -10.60 -6.44 -10.51
N ALA A 105 -10.78 -7.68 -10.92
CA ALA A 105 -10.21 -8.84 -10.24
C ALA A 105 -8.70 -8.95 -10.57
N ARG A 106 -7.93 -7.87 -10.44
CA ARG A 106 -6.48 -7.95 -10.38
C ARG A 106 -6.10 -8.39 -8.98
N THR A 107 -5.64 -9.62 -8.88
CA THR A 107 -5.06 -10.13 -7.64
C THR A 107 -3.66 -9.52 -7.48
N GLU A 108 -3.24 -9.28 -6.24
CA GLU A 108 -1.88 -8.87 -5.87
C GLU A 108 -0.79 -9.70 -6.61
N PHE A 109 -1.11 -10.94 -6.98
CA PHE A 109 -0.23 -11.85 -7.68
C PHE A 109 0.03 -11.49 -9.15
N GLY A 110 -0.84 -10.72 -9.79
CA GLY A 110 -0.71 -10.30 -11.20
C GLY A 110 0.15 -9.05 -11.41
N ILE A 111 0.56 -8.36 -10.34
CA ILE A 111 1.36 -7.15 -10.46
C ILE A 111 2.81 -7.51 -10.76
N ALA A 112 3.30 -7.12 -11.94
CA ALA A 112 4.68 -7.28 -12.31
C ALA A 112 5.58 -6.44 -11.40
N VAL A 113 6.63 -7.04 -10.84
CA VAL A 113 7.66 -6.32 -10.08
C VAL A 113 8.85 -6.09 -11.00
N ASP A 114 8.71 -5.12 -11.89
CA ASP A 114 9.86 -4.55 -12.61
C ASP A 114 10.74 -3.75 -11.65
N ALA A 115 11.87 -3.25 -12.13
CA ALA A 115 12.86 -2.55 -11.34
C ALA A 115 12.24 -1.50 -10.38
N GLY A 116 12.14 -1.83 -9.08
CA GLY A 116 11.70 -0.91 -8.05
C GLY A 116 12.82 0.02 -7.60
N ARG A 117 12.45 1.18 -7.01
CA ARG A 117 13.41 2.14 -6.44
C ARG A 117 13.53 1.96 -4.93
N ILE A 118 14.73 1.68 -4.46
CA ILE A 118 15.03 1.30 -3.08
C ILE A 118 16.00 2.29 -2.47
N LEU A 119 15.70 2.79 -1.28
CA LEU A 119 16.64 3.58 -0.48
C LEU A 119 17.23 2.70 0.63
N ILE A 120 18.56 2.60 0.69
CA ILE A 120 19.27 1.92 1.79
C ILE A 120 19.83 3.00 2.71
N ILE A 121 19.53 2.92 4.00
CA ILE A 121 19.99 3.85 5.04
C ILE A 121 20.93 3.08 5.97
N ASP A 122 22.20 3.34 5.86
CA ASP A 122 23.26 2.78 6.72
C ASP A 122 24.42 3.75 6.81
N THR A 123 24.87 4.10 8.02
CA THR A 123 26.01 4.99 8.25
C THR A 123 27.33 4.40 7.78
N GLU A 124 27.44 3.07 7.66
CA GLU A 124 28.61 2.40 7.10
C GLU A 124 28.38 2.03 5.63
N ARG A 125 29.02 2.77 4.76
CA ARG A 125 28.89 2.62 3.30
C ARG A 125 29.19 1.20 2.81
N ALA A 126 30.22 0.54 3.36
CA ALA A 126 30.59 -0.81 2.97
C ALA A 126 29.51 -1.86 3.30
N ARG A 127 28.74 -1.66 4.37
CA ARG A 127 27.60 -2.50 4.71
C ARG A 127 26.44 -2.28 3.73
N ALA A 128 26.14 -1.03 3.38
CA ALA A 128 25.12 -0.69 2.41
C ALA A 128 25.44 -1.23 1.01
N GLU A 129 26.68 -1.12 0.55
CA GLU A 129 27.14 -1.62 -0.75
C GLU A 129 27.00 -3.15 -0.89
N ARG A 130 27.16 -3.90 0.21
CA ARG A 130 26.89 -5.36 0.19
C ARG A 130 25.41 -5.67 -0.06
N ILE A 131 24.51 -4.90 0.54
CA ILE A 131 23.06 -5.05 0.33
C ILE A 131 22.70 -4.60 -1.09
N GLU A 132 23.25 -3.47 -1.54
CA GLU A 132 23.07 -2.99 -2.91
C GLU A 132 23.50 -4.04 -3.94
N ALA A 133 24.67 -4.67 -3.75
CA ALA A 133 25.18 -5.69 -4.67
C ALA A 133 24.21 -6.87 -4.88
N TYR A 134 23.36 -7.16 -3.90
CA TYR A 134 22.34 -8.20 -4.02
C TYR A 134 21.13 -7.75 -4.84
N LEU A 135 20.81 -6.44 -4.87
CA LEU A 135 19.59 -5.88 -5.43
C LEU A 135 19.77 -5.15 -6.77
N ARG A 136 20.97 -4.61 -7.06
CA ARG A 136 21.25 -3.75 -8.22
C ARG A 136 20.93 -4.34 -9.59
N ASN A 137 20.89 -5.68 -9.72
CA ASN A 137 20.57 -6.31 -10.98
C ASN A 137 19.07 -6.28 -11.32
N SER A 138 18.22 -6.09 -10.27
CA SER A 138 16.76 -6.14 -10.41
C SER A 138 16.09 -4.83 -9.99
N HIS A 139 16.79 -3.95 -9.27
CA HIS A 139 16.22 -2.72 -8.71
C HIS A 139 17.20 -1.55 -8.84
N LYS A 140 16.65 -0.33 -8.83
CA LYS A 140 17.44 0.91 -8.70
C LYS A 140 17.66 1.19 -7.22
N VAL A 141 18.91 1.16 -6.79
CA VAL A 141 19.27 1.31 -5.38
C VAL A 141 19.99 2.62 -5.18
N THR A 142 19.61 3.36 -4.15
CA THR A 142 20.29 4.56 -3.66
C THR A 142 20.78 4.30 -2.24
N ILE A 143 22.01 4.64 -1.94
CA ILE A 143 22.59 4.52 -0.59
C ILE A 143 22.59 5.90 0.06
N LEU A 144 22.04 6.00 1.25
CA LEU A 144 22.06 7.17 2.11
C LEU A 144 22.88 6.89 3.36
N VAL A 145 24.00 7.60 3.49
CA VAL A 145 24.95 7.44 4.60
C VAL A 145 24.61 8.34 5.78
N ASP A 146 23.94 9.47 5.53
CA ASP A 146 23.44 10.36 6.58
C ASP A 146 21.93 10.14 6.84
N PRO A 147 21.57 9.44 7.93
CA PRO A 147 20.16 9.17 8.23
C PRO A 147 19.32 10.42 8.49
N SER A 148 19.92 11.58 8.80
CA SER A 148 19.18 12.83 9.02
C SER A 148 18.47 13.33 7.77
N GLU A 149 18.97 12.99 6.59
CA GLU A 149 18.38 13.34 5.29
C GLU A 149 17.29 12.36 4.82
N ALA A 150 17.03 11.28 5.58
CA ALA A 150 16.17 10.18 5.13
C ALA A 150 14.78 10.65 4.69
N VAL A 151 14.11 11.46 5.50
CA VAL A 151 12.76 11.95 5.21
C VAL A 151 12.77 12.88 3.99
N PHE A 152 13.77 13.75 3.89
CA PHE A 152 13.91 14.68 2.76
C PHE A 152 14.13 13.91 1.45
N GLN A 153 15.04 12.97 1.43
CA GLN A 153 15.33 12.13 0.27
C GLN A 153 14.11 11.31 -0.17
N MET A 154 13.38 10.73 0.77
CA MET A 154 12.18 9.96 0.46
C MET A 154 11.03 10.83 -0.04
N SER A 155 10.87 12.04 0.48
CA SER A 155 9.80 12.96 0.04
C SER A 155 10.06 13.55 -1.35
N GLY A 156 11.33 13.69 -1.75
CA GLY A 156 11.73 14.19 -3.06
C GLY A 156 11.93 13.11 -4.13
N GLY A 157 11.94 11.84 -3.74
CA GLY A 157 12.17 10.69 -4.63
C GLY A 157 10.97 9.75 -4.69
N ASP A 158 10.79 9.07 -5.81
CA ASP A 158 9.72 8.06 -5.95
C ASP A 158 10.20 6.69 -5.44
N TYR A 159 10.67 6.61 -4.22
CA TYR A 159 11.08 5.35 -3.63
C TYR A 159 9.86 4.46 -3.32
N GLU A 160 10.03 3.16 -3.50
CA GLU A 160 9.00 2.15 -3.27
C GLU A 160 9.29 1.30 -2.03
N LEU A 161 10.52 1.39 -1.51
CA LEU A 161 10.97 0.65 -0.34
C LEU A 161 12.15 1.36 0.33
N ALA A 162 12.18 1.35 1.66
CA ALA A 162 13.35 1.71 2.46
C ALA A 162 13.94 0.47 3.15
N ILE A 163 15.26 0.33 3.13
CA ILE A 163 15.99 -0.66 3.93
C ILE A 163 16.81 0.12 4.96
N VAL A 164 16.55 -0.10 6.24
CA VAL A 164 17.18 0.64 7.34
C VAL A 164 18.04 -0.30 8.18
N SER A 165 19.30 0.02 8.36
CA SER A 165 20.19 -0.72 9.26
C SER A 165 19.86 -0.42 10.72
N MET A 166 19.85 -1.43 11.59
CA MET A 166 19.78 -1.22 13.03
C MET A 166 21.11 -0.73 13.63
N ALA A 167 22.21 -0.88 12.89
CA ALA A 167 23.55 -0.47 13.31
C ALA A 167 23.92 0.94 12.80
N LEU A 168 23.04 1.92 12.99
CA LEU A 168 23.31 3.32 12.65
C LEU A 168 24.17 3.97 13.73
N GLU A 169 25.38 4.42 13.37
CA GLU A 169 26.26 5.11 14.29
C GLU A 169 25.77 6.53 14.56
N GLY A 170 25.58 6.87 15.84
CA GLY A 170 25.11 8.21 16.26
C GLY A 170 23.62 8.51 16.03
N PHE A 171 22.85 7.54 15.53
CA PHE A 171 21.43 7.70 15.27
C PHE A 171 20.60 6.56 15.87
N ASP A 172 19.39 6.85 16.30
CA ASP A 172 18.43 5.85 16.72
C ASP A 172 17.60 5.37 15.50
N PRO A 173 17.73 4.10 15.08
CA PRO A 173 16.98 3.56 13.94
C PRO A 173 15.47 3.63 14.13
N LEU A 174 14.95 3.45 15.35
CA LEU A 174 13.52 3.52 15.64
C LEU A 174 12.98 4.94 15.46
N ARG A 175 13.79 5.94 15.82
CA ARG A 175 13.45 7.34 15.60
C ARG A 175 13.35 7.66 14.11
N ILE A 176 14.29 7.16 13.30
CA ILE A 176 14.24 7.33 11.83
C ILE A 176 12.98 6.68 11.26
N CYS A 177 12.67 5.44 11.65
CA CYS A 177 11.44 4.77 11.22
C CYS A 177 10.18 5.54 11.63
N SER A 178 10.14 6.07 12.86
CA SER A 178 9.03 6.89 13.34
C SER A 178 8.87 8.18 12.52
N GLN A 179 9.96 8.88 12.23
CA GLN A 179 9.94 10.10 11.40
C GLN A 179 9.41 9.80 9.98
N ILE A 180 9.82 8.70 9.36
CA ILE A 180 9.29 8.28 8.05
C ILE A 180 7.76 8.06 8.13
N ARG A 181 7.22 7.58 9.24
CA ARG A 181 5.78 7.32 9.44
C ARG A 181 4.95 8.56 9.72
N THR A 182 5.57 9.65 10.21
CA THR A 182 4.84 10.90 10.52
C THR A 182 4.57 11.80 9.32
N VAL A 183 5.33 11.64 8.23
CA VAL A 183 5.18 12.45 7.00
C VAL A 183 4.22 11.77 6.02
N ASP A 184 3.21 12.50 5.56
CA ASP A 184 2.15 11.97 4.70
C ASP A 184 2.66 11.30 3.42
N GLN A 185 3.69 11.85 2.80
CA GLN A 185 4.30 11.33 1.56
C GLN A 185 5.04 10.01 1.76
N THR A 186 5.61 9.78 2.96
CA THR A 186 6.46 8.63 3.24
C THR A 186 5.82 7.61 4.18
N ARG A 187 4.72 7.95 4.86
CA ARG A 187 4.08 7.10 5.88
C ARG A 187 3.65 5.72 5.38
N SER A 188 3.33 5.60 4.09
CA SER A 188 2.90 4.33 3.46
C SER A 188 4.05 3.55 2.84
N LEU A 189 5.28 4.11 2.80
CA LEU A 189 6.44 3.46 2.21
C LEU A 189 6.84 2.24 3.05
N PRO A 190 6.98 1.03 2.47
CA PRO A 190 7.44 -0.13 3.23
C PRO A 190 8.87 0.06 3.74
N ILE A 191 9.11 -0.41 4.96
CA ILE A 191 10.42 -0.39 5.61
C ILE A 191 10.80 -1.82 5.95
N ILE A 192 12.01 -2.23 5.53
CA ILE A 192 12.67 -3.46 5.97
C ILE A 192 13.84 -3.08 6.88
N LEU A 193 13.89 -3.64 8.09
CA LEU A 193 15.06 -3.48 8.97
C LEU A 193 16.11 -4.55 8.71
N VAL A 194 17.36 -4.19 8.80
CA VAL A 194 18.49 -5.13 8.84
C VAL A 194 19.08 -5.10 10.25
N ALA A 195 18.93 -6.21 10.98
CA ALA A 195 19.19 -6.31 12.41
C ALA A 195 20.19 -7.43 12.75
N GLU A 196 20.76 -7.37 13.94
CA GLU A 196 21.55 -8.45 14.55
C GLU A 196 20.77 -9.08 15.71
N ASP A 197 21.22 -10.23 16.22
CA ASP A 197 20.54 -10.95 17.31
C ASP A 197 20.33 -10.09 18.58
N LYS A 198 21.28 -9.20 18.87
CA LYS A 198 21.17 -8.25 19.99
C LYS A 198 20.01 -7.26 19.84
N ASP A 199 19.57 -7.00 18.60
CA ASP A 199 18.56 -6.00 18.27
C ASP A 199 17.12 -6.56 18.35
N ARG A 200 16.92 -7.87 18.61
CA ARG A 200 15.61 -8.52 18.65
C ARG A 200 14.55 -7.75 19.45
N PRO A 201 14.80 -7.24 20.66
CA PRO A 201 13.79 -6.49 21.40
C PRO A 201 13.41 -5.17 20.73
N GLN A 202 14.35 -4.54 20.03
CA GLN A 202 14.10 -3.28 19.29
C GLN A 202 13.35 -3.53 17.99
N VAL A 203 13.59 -4.66 17.32
CA VAL A 203 12.85 -5.08 16.13
C VAL A 203 11.36 -5.24 16.45
N VAL A 204 11.01 -5.84 17.60
CA VAL A 204 9.60 -5.94 18.04
C VAL A 204 8.97 -4.56 18.17
N LYS A 205 9.64 -3.63 18.84
CA LYS A 205 9.17 -2.23 18.96
C LYS A 205 9.03 -1.56 17.60
N ALA A 206 9.95 -1.81 16.68
CA ALA A 206 9.91 -1.27 15.33
C ALA A 206 8.67 -1.74 14.56
N LEU A 207 8.30 -3.00 14.71
CA LEU A 207 7.08 -3.55 14.09
C LEU A 207 5.82 -2.91 14.67
N ASP A 208 5.78 -2.62 15.96
CA ASP A 208 4.69 -1.87 16.60
C ASP A 208 4.62 -0.41 16.09
N LEU A 209 5.77 0.20 15.75
CA LEU A 209 5.86 1.52 15.10
C LEU A 209 5.48 1.51 13.62
N GLY A 210 5.19 0.34 13.03
CA GLY A 210 4.73 0.24 11.65
C GLY A 210 5.81 -0.13 10.63
N VAL A 211 6.96 -0.62 11.07
CA VAL A 211 7.92 -1.28 10.17
C VAL A 211 7.27 -2.53 9.58
N ASN A 212 7.50 -2.77 8.30
CA ASN A 212 6.79 -3.82 7.57
C ASN A 212 7.44 -5.19 7.70
N ASP A 213 8.78 -5.22 7.76
CA ASP A 213 9.53 -6.46 7.78
C ASP A 213 10.95 -6.27 8.35
N PHE A 214 11.65 -7.36 8.64
CA PHE A 214 13.04 -7.32 9.05
C PHE A 214 13.81 -8.54 8.54
N ILE A 215 15.12 -8.40 8.46
CA ILE A 215 16.08 -9.45 8.09
C ILE A 215 17.20 -9.48 9.12
N MET A 216 17.51 -10.67 9.60
CA MET A 216 18.65 -10.86 10.52
C MET A 216 19.96 -11.01 9.75
N ARG A 217 21.04 -10.50 10.31
CA ARG A 217 22.41 -10.74 9.80
C ARG A 217 22.87 -12.15 10.19
N PRO A 218 23.59 -12.87 9.32
CA PRO A 218 24.07 -12.47 8.00
C PRO A 218 22.93 -12.40 6.97
N VAL A 219 22.91 -11.32 6.17
CA VAL A 219 21.86 -11.12 5.14
C VAL A 219 22.14 -12.05 3.97
N GLU A 220 21.18 -12.92 3.66
CA GLU A 220 21.23 -13.78 2.50
C GLU A 220 20.57 -13.12 1.28
N ARG A 221 21.25 -13.22 0.13
CA ARG A 221 20.80 -12.59 -1.12
C ARG A 221 19.38 -13.01 -1.52
N HIS A 222 19.09 -14.29 -1.48
CA HIS A 222 17.79 -14.82 -1.93
C HIS A 222 16.65 -14.39 -1.00
N GLU A 223 16.88 -14.44 0.32
CA GLU A 223 15.90 -13.99 1.30
C GLU A 223 15.61 -12.48 1.13
N LEU A 224 16.65 -11.66 1.05
CA LEU A 224 16.50 -10.22 0.84
C LEU A 224 15.72 -9.92 -0.44
N SER A 225 16.13 -10.53 -1.56
CA SER A 225 15.46 -10.30 -2.87
C SER A 225 13.98 -10.69 -2.84
N ALA A 226 13.64 -11.81 -2.21
CA ALA A 226 12.26 -12.27 -2.12
C ALA A 226 11.41 -11.35 -1.23
N ARG A 227 11.92 -10.89 -0.08
CA ARG A 227 11.24 -9.94 0.79
C ARG A 227 11.05 -8.59 0.13
N VAL A 228 12.08 -8.05 -0.51
CA VAL A 228 12.01 -6.81 -1.30
C VAL A 228 10.93 -6.90 -2.36
N LYS A 229 10.91 -7.98 -3.14
CA LYS A 229 9.90 -8.23 -4.17
C LYS A 229 8.49 -8.27 -3.60
N THR A 230 8.29 -8.92 -2.46
CA THR A 230 6.99 -9.00 -1.78
C THR A 230 6.52 -7.63 -1.30
N GLN A 231 7.41 -6.84 -0.66
CA GLN A 231 7.04 -5.51 -0.14
C GLN A 231 6.74 -4.52 -1.27
N ILE A 232 7.52 -4.52 -2.36
CA ILE A 232 7.27 -3.66 -3.52
C ILE A 232 5.94 -4.03 -4.19
N ARG A 233 5.66 -5.33 -4.38
CA ARG A 233 4.39 -5.79 -4.96
C ARG A 233 3.19 -5.30 -4.15
N ARG A 234 3.25 -5.44 -2.82
CA ARG A 234 2.20 -4.97 -1.92
C ARG A 234 2.01 -3.46 -1.98
N GLN A 235 3.11 -2.73 -2.01
CA GLN A 235 3.07 -1.27 -2.12
C GLN A 235 2.36 -0.85 -3.42
N ARG A 236 2.75 -1.42 -4.55
CA ARG A 236 2.13 -1.15 -5.85
C ARG A 236 0.63 -1.49 -5.85
N TYR A 237 0.28 -2.67 -5.33
CA TYR A 237 -1.12 -3.06 -5.20
C TYR A 237 -1.93 -2.07 -4.36
N THR A 238 -1.39 -1.62 -3.23
CA THR A 238 -2.06 -0.65 -2.36
C THR A 238 -2.22 0.71 -3.04
N VAL A 239 -1.21 1.16 -3.79
CA VAL A 239 -1.27 2.42 -4.57
C VAL A 239 -2.31 2.29 -5.68
N GLU A 240 -2.26 1.23 -6.48
CA GLU A 240 -3.20 0.98 -7.59
C GLU A 240 -4.65 0.90 -7.08
N LEU A 241 -4.89 0.23 -5.95
CA LEU A 241 -6.20 0.17 -5.32
C LEU A 241 -6.69 1.54 -4.85
N ARG A 242 -5.83 2.36 -4.25
CA ARG A 242 -6.17 3.73 -3.84
C ARG A 242 -6.48 4.63 -5.04
N GLU A 243 -5.70 4.55 -6.10
CA GLU A 243 -5.91 5.32 -7.33
C GLU A 243 -7.22 4.92 -8.01
N SER A 244 -7.51 3.61 -8.08
CA SER A 244 -8.78 3.09 -8.60
C SER A 244 -9.98 3.61 -7.79
N LEU A 245 -9.88 3.62 -6.46
CA LEU A 245 -10.91 4.18 -5.59
C LEU A 245 -11.08 5.69 -5.80
N ASN A 246 -9.99 6.43 -5.88
CA ASN A 246 -10.03 7.88 -6.08
C ASN A 246 -10.61 8.23 -7.46
N SER A 247 -10.26 7.49 -8.52
CA SER A 247 -10.81 7.69 -9.86
C SER A 247 -12.31 7.37 -9.90
N THR A 248 -12.73 6.26 -9.29
CA THR A 248 -14.15 5.88 -9.20
C THR A 248 -14.95 6.91 -8.38
N MET A 249 -14.38 7.43 -7.28
CA MET A 249 -15.00 8.51 -6.51
C MET A 249 -15.06 9.80 -7.33
N ALA A 250 -14.02 10.14 -8.08
CA ALA A 250 -14.02 11.34 -8.93
C ALA A 250 -15.11 11.24 -10.00
N MET A 251 -15.24 10.12 -10.71
CA MET A 251 -16.31 9.89 -11.69
C MET A 251 -17.71 9.93 -11.06
N ALA A 252 -17.86 9.45 -9.82
CA ALA A 252 -19.15 9.48 -9.12
C ALA A 252 -19.53 10.87 -8.56
N VAL A 253 -18.59 11.81 -8.52
CA VAL A 253 -18.71 13.10 -7.81
C VAL A 253 -18.61 14.29 -8.76
N ILE A 254 -17.91 14.15 -9.90
CA ILE A 254 -17.63 15.22 -10.85
C ILE A 254 -18.49 15.02 -12.10
N ASP A 255 -18.95 16.12 -12.68
CA ASP A 255 -19.60 16.17 -13.98
C ASP A 255 -18.53 16.17 -15.09
N GLU A 256 -18.58 15.21 -16.00
CA GLU A 256 -17.55 14.98 -17.03
C GLU A 256 -17.42 16.16 -18.02
N LEU A 257 -18.49 16.90 -18.25
CA LEU A 257 -18.49 18.01 -19.18
C LEU A 257 -17.81 19.25 -18.61
N THR A 258 -18.17 19.59 -17.38
CA THR A 258 -17.83 20.87 -16.75
C THR A 258 -16.67 20.77 -15.76
N GLY A 259 -16.36 19.59 -15.26
CA GLY A 259 -15.37 19.39 -14.17
C GLY A 259 -15.82 19.92 -12.82
N LEU A 260 -17.07 20.37 -12.68
CA LEU A 260 -17.67 20.76 -11.40
C LEU A 260 -18.23 19.53 -10.66
N TYR A 261 -18.49 19.69 -9.37
CA TYR A 261 -19.21 18.67 -8.62
C TYR A 261 -20.61 18.45 -9.18
N ASN A 262 -20.98 17.17 -9.39
CA ASN A 262 -22.30 16.84 -9.89
C ASN A 262 -23.40 17.08 -8.83
N ARG A 263 -24.65 17.10 -9.30
CA ARG A 263 -25.83 17.32 -8.46
C ARG A 263 -25.92 16.39 -7.26
N ARG A 264 -25.58 15.10 -7.46
CA ARG A 264 -25.64 14.07 -6.41
C ARG A 264 -24.69 14.35 -5.24
N TYR A 265 -23.48 14.79 -5.56
CA TYR A 265 -22.50 15.22 -4.55
C TYR A 265 -22.97 16.47 -3.82
N PHE A 266 -23.45 17.47 -4.57
CA PHE A 266 -23.96 18.71 -4.01
C PHE A 266 -25.07 18.45 -2.97
N GLU A 267 -26.09 17.64 -3.31
CA GLU A 267 -27.21 17.35 -2.40
C GLU A 267 -26.76 16.71 -1.08
N ARG A 268 -25.81 15.76 -1.14
CA ARG A 268 -25.25 15.13 0.06
C ARG A 268 -24.37 16.07 0.86
N HIS A 269 -23.50 16.81 0.18
CA HIS A 269 -22.60 17.77 0.84
C HIS A 269 -23.36 18.93 1.50
N LEU A 270 -24.37 19.45 0.84
CA LEU A 270 -25.24 20.48 1.36
C LEU A 270 -25.90 20.05 2.68
N ALA A 271 -26.45 18.85 2.73
CA ALA A 271 -27.06 18.31 3.95
C ALA A 271 -26.07 18.24 5.12
N MET A 272 -24.86 17.79 4.84
CA MET A 272 -23.80 17.70 5.85
C MET A 272 -23.35 19.09 6.35
N VAL A 273 -23.18 20.05 5.45
CA VAL A 273 -22.76 21.43 5.80
C VAL A 273 -23.86 22.16 6.57
N LEU A 274 -25.15 21.96 6.19
CA LEU A 274 -26.28 22.51 6.92
C LEU A 274 -26.34 22.02 8.38
N ASN A 275 -26.21 20.71 8.59
CA ASN A 275 -26.18 20.15 9.95
C ASN A 275 -25.04 20.75 10.78
N LYS A 276 -23.84 20.84 10.18
CA LYS A 276 -22.67 21.41 10.86
C LYS A 276 -22.82 22.90 11.17
N ALA A 277 -23.44 23.67 10.26
CA ALA A 277 -23.74 25.07 10.47
C ALA A 277 -24.73 25.26 11.64
N GLN A 278 -25.78 24.42 11.71
CA GLN A 278 -26.73 24.41 12.81
C GLN A 278 -26.08 24.07 14.15
N GLU A 279 -25.24 23.03 14.19
CA GLU A 279 -24.49 22.65 15.41
C GLU A 279 -23.54 23.74 15.91
N GLN A 280 -22.97 24.53 15.00
CA GLN A 280 -21.99 25.60 15.32
C GLN A 280 -22.61 26.99 15.39
N ASP A 281 -23.93 27.14 15.26
CA ASP A 281 -24.67 28.40 15.20
C ASP A 281 -24.03 29.40 14.19
N ARG A 282 -23.77 28.90 12.97
CA ARG A 282 -23.17 29.68 11.87
C ARG A 282 -24.14 29.85 10.73
N ASP A 283 -24.14 31.08 10.19
CA ASP A 283 -24.88 31.38 8.98
C ASP A 283 -24.29 30.71 7.76
N MET A 284 -25.17 30.29 6.83
CA MET A 284 -24.80 29.73 5.56
C MET A 284 -25.64 30.37 4.43
N ALA A 285 -25.00 30.62 3.30
CA ALA A 285 -25.68 31.10 2.10
C ALA A 285 -25.56 30.05 0.97
N VAL A 286 -26.63 29.87 0.24
CA VAL A 286 -26.65 29.03 -0.98
C VAL A 286 -26.97 29.94 -2.16
N MET A 287 -26.17 29.85 -3.22
CA MET A 287 -26.37 30.58 -4.46
C MET A 287 -26.78 29.61 -5.57
N LEU A 288 -27.86 29.93 -6.25
CA LEU A 288 -28.29 29.22 -7.46
C LEU A 288 -28.04 30.13 -8.68
N LEU A 289 -27.33 29.60 -9.66
CA LEU A 289 -26.98 30.31 -10.89
C LEU A 289 -27.61 29.60 -12.09
N ASP A 290 -28.11 30.38 -13.05
CA ASP A 290 -28.65 29.90 -14.30
C ASP A 290 -28.07 30.71 -15.47
N ILE A 291 -27.98 30.10 -16.66
CA ILE A 291 -27.50 30.76 -17.88
C ILE A 291 -28.68 31.24 -18.68
N ASP A 292 -28.85 32.55 -18.76
CA ASP A 292 -29.89 33.16 -19.58
C ASP A 292 -29.74 32.78 -21.06
N TYR A 293 -30.87 32.49 -21.69
CA TYR A 293 -30.92 32.15 -23.13
C TYR A 293 -30.09 30.93 -23.55
N PHE A 294 -29.79 30.01 -22.65
CA PHE A 294 -28.98 28.81 -22.97
C PHE A 294 -29.64 27.93 -24.03
N LYS A 295 -31.00 27.74 -23.94
CA LYS A 295 -31.75 26.95 -24.94
C LYS A 295 -31.63 27.53 -26.35
N PRO A 296 -31.83 28.85 -26.60
CA PRO A 296 -31.58 29.47 -27.90
C PRO A 296 -30.17 29.25 -28.46
N VAL A 297 -29.14 29.17 -27.61
CA VAL A 297 -27.76 28.87 -28.06
C VAL A 297 -27.71 27.45 -28.64
N ASN A 298 -28.28 26.47 -27.96
CA ASN A 298 -28.35 25.09 -28.44
C ASN A 298 -29.15 24.98 -29.75
N ASP A 299 -30.33 25.64 -29.81
CA ASP A 299 -31.22 25.57 -30.95
C ASP A 299 -30.61 26.23 -32.20
N THR A 300 -29.74 27.24 -32.02
CA THR A 300 -29.16 28.01 -33.14
C THR A 300 -27.83 27.44 -33.59
N TYR A 301 -26.96 27.01 -32.64
CA TYR A 301 -25.55 26.67 -32.90
C TYR A 301 -25.24 25.20 -32.62
N GLY A 302 -26.21 24.41 -32.16
CA GLY A 302 -26.06 23.00 -31.84
C GLY A 302 -25.54 22.76 -30.41
N HIS A 303 -25.66 21.52 -29.98
CA HIS A 303 -25.29 21.10 -28.61
C HIS A 303 -23.77 21.29 -28.32
N ASP A 304 -22.92 21.10 -29.32
CA ASP A 304 -21.47 21.31 -29.16
C ASP A 304 -21.13 22.74 -28.74
N ALA A 305 -21.86 23.74 -29.26
CA ALA A 305 -21.72 25.13 -28.87
C ALA A 305 -22.20 25.37 -27.43
N GLY A 306 -23.28 24.73 -27.03
CA GLY A 306 -23.79 24.74 -25.65
C GLY A 306 -22.80 24.13 -24.67
N ASP A 307 -22.14 23.04 -25.04
CA ASP A 307 -21.11 22.39 -24.23
C ASP A 307 -19.90 23.31 -24.00
N VAL A 308 -19.49 24.08 -25.01
CA VAL A 308 -18.43 25.10 -24.88
C VAL A 308 -18.85 26.20 -23.88
N VAL A 309 -20.11 26.67 -23.96
CA VAL A 309 -20.64 27.67 -23.01
C VAL A 309 -20.65 27.14 -21.58
N LEU A 310 -21.08 25.89 -21.36
CA LEU A 310 -21.07 25.26 -20.04
C LEU A 310 -19.64 25.11 -19.48
N LYS A 311 -18.67 24.70 -20.31
CA LYS A 311 -17.26 24.59 -19.91
C LYS A 311 -16.67 25.95 -19.52
N GLU A 312 -16.94 26.99 -20.30
CA GLU A 312 -16.46 28.35 -20.00
C GLU A 312 -17.13 28.90 -18.72
N PHE A 313 -18.42 28.69 -18.55
CA PHE A 313 -19.14 29.06 -17.35
C PHE A 313 -18.56 28.39 -16.10
N ALA A 314 -18.32 27.08 -16.16
CA ALA A 314 -17.69 26.31 -15.10
C ALA A 314 -16.28 26.82 -14.75
N THR A 315 -15.48 27.13 -15.77
CA THR A 315 -14.14 27.69 -15.59
C THR A 315 -14.15 29.01 -14.86
N ARG A 316 -15.15 29.85 -15.13
CA ARG A 316 -15.32 31.14 -14.43
C ARG A 316 -15.78 31.00 -12.99
N LEU A 317 -16.59 29.99 -12.69
CA LEU A 317 -17.01 29.69 -11.33
C LEU A 317 -15.88 29.15 -10.43
N GLN A 318 -14.87 28.56 -11.01
CA GLN A 318 -13.71 28.02 -10.28
C GLN A 318 -12.63 29.07 -9.96
N ARG A 319 -12.70 30.26 -10.55
CA ARG A 319 -11.78 31.39 -10.33
C ARG A 319 -12.25 32.28 -9.17
#